data_243fbcefb8d1576928d35a793aee3ecd
#
_entry.id   243fbcefb8d1576928d35a793aee3ecd
#
_cell.length_a   1.000
_cell.length_b   1.000
_cell.length_c   1.000
_cell.angle_alpha   90.00
_cell.angle_beta   90.00
_cell.angle_gamma   90.00
#
_symmetry.space_group_name_H-M   'P 1'
#
loop_
_entity.id
_entity.type
_entity.pdbx_description
1 polymer ?
#
loop_
_entity_poly.entity_id
_entity_poly.type
_entity_poly.pdbx_seq_one_letter_code
_entity_poly.pdbx_strand_id
1 'polypeptide(L)'
;GGSLLIGVRDNGSIAGMNSDEEYFMIETASILHCRPEVKFKFINHTINSKQVLEIIVPKSSDMPHSAPDNDGKHKYYVRINDQNIVAPHTLVEVWKRSKKHIKGIKVKMNDTTELLLREIKENGSISKSQLLRITGIRSSEADRLLVNLLLMKIIDIEITAVSVRYIFNSEFYKIEHKYQ
;
A
#
# COMPACT_ATOMS: atom_id res chain seq x y z
N GLY A 1 1.37 9.74 -2.97
CA GLY A 1 1.48 10.61 -4.13
C GLY A 1 2.67 10.22 -4.99
N GLY A 2 2.80 10.84 -6.14
CA GLY A 2 3.87 10.60 -7.10
C GLY A 2 3.64 11.37 -8.38
N SER A 3 4.55 11.21 -9.34
CA SER A 3 4.42 11.79 -10.69
C SER A 3 4.31 10.68 -11.74
N LEU A 4 3.55 10.94 -12.78
CA LEU A 4 3.41 10.12 -13.98
C LEU A 4 3.79 10.99 -15.18
N LEU A 5 4.68 10.49 -16.03
CA LEU A 5 5.08 11.15 -17.27
C LEU A 5 4.43 10.47 -18.48
N ILE A 6 3.75 11.25 -19.31
CA ILE A 6 3.17 10.80 -20.58
C ILE A 6 3.97 11.39 -21.71
N GLY A 7 4.30 10.60 -22.71
CA GLY A 7 5.19 10.98 -23.82
C GLY A 7 6.65 10.62 -23.60
N VAL A 8 6.96 9.83 -22.54
CA VAL A 8 8.28 9.27 -22.26
C VAL A 8 8.20 7.75 -22.32
N ARG A 9 9.12 7.12 -23.03
CA ARG A 9 9.24 5.66 -23.11
C ARG A 9 10.02 5.09 -21.93
N ASP A 10 9.91 3.79 -21.67
CA ASP A 10 10.61 3.10 -20.58
C ASP A 10 12.13 3.24 -20.61
N ASN A 11 12.71 3.41 -21.79
CA ASN A 11 14.15 3.67 -21.96
C ASN A 11 14.54 5.14 -21.76
N GLY A 12 13.62 5.99 -21.30
CA GLY A 12 13.83 7.43 -21.09
C GLY A 12 13.77 8.30 -22.34
N SER A 13 13.58 7.74 -23.54
CA SER A 13 13.49 8.53 -24.76
C SER A 13 12.16 9.28 -24.87
N ILE A 14 12.20 10.51 -25.36
CA ILE A 14 11.01 11.35 -25.53
C ILE A 14 10.25 10.92 -26.79
N ALA A 15 9.09 10.32 -26.61
CA ALA A 15 8.17 10.00 -27.69
C ALA A 15 7.34 11.23 -28.08
N GLY A 16 6.93 12.00 -27.10
CA GLY A 16 5.99 13.10 -27.21
C GLY A 16 4.53 12.64 -27.04
N MET A 17 3.67 13.57 -26.71
CA MET A 17 2.22 13.44 -26.67
C MET A 17 1.64 13.74 -28.06
N ASN A 18 0.62 12.99 -28.50
CA ASN A 18 0.05 13.17 -29.84
C ASN A 18 -1.24 14.03 -29.84
N SER A 19 -1.93 14.11 -28.68
CA SER A 19 -3.20 14.83 -28.61
C SER A 19 -3.61 15.12 -27.16
N ASP A 20 -4.68 15.86 -26.99
CA ASP A 20 -5.33 16.09 -25.68
C ASP A 20 -6.08 14.84 -25.17
N GLU A 21 -6.13 13.76 -25.92
CA GLU A 21 -6.82 12.51 -25.54
C GLU A 21 -6.21 11.87 -24.32
N GLU A 22 -4.88 11.93 -24.19
CA GLU A 22 -4.17 11.41 -23.02
C GLU A 22 -4.58 12.14 -21.73
N TYR A 23 -4.78 13.47 -21.81
CA TYR A 23 -5.31 14.23 -20.70
C TYR A 23 -6.70 13.77 -20.29
N PHE A 24 -7.62 13.64 -21.26
CA PHE A 24 -8.99 13.18 -21.01
C PHE A 24 -9.03 11.75 -20.44
N MET A 25 -8.12 10.88 -20.86
CA MET A 25 -8.01 9.53 -20.28
C MET A 25 -7.66 9.59 -18.80
N ILE A 26 -6.70 10.43 -18.39
CA ILE A 26 -6.30 10.59 -16.98
C ILE A 26 -7.44 11.19 -16.16
N GLU A 27 -8.08 12.24 -16.66
CA GLU A 27 -9.22 12.87 -15.99
C GLU A 27 -10.36 11.87 -15.80
N THR A 28 -10.72 11.14 -16.83
CA THR A 28 -11.73 10.08 -16.78
C THR A 28 -11.35 9.00 -15.77
N ALA A 29 -10.10 8.52 -15.77
CA ALA A 29 -9.62 7.53 -14.83
C ALA A 29 -9.73 8.03 -13.37
N SER A 30 -9.39 9.30 -13.14
CA SER A 30 -9.46 9.92 -11.82
C SER A 30 -10.91 10.03 -11.31
N ILE A 31 -11.81 10.54 -12.13
CA ILE A 31 -13.19 10.90 -11.73
C ILE A 31 -14.11 9.67 -11.76
N LEU A 32 -14.05 8.88 -12.83
CA LEU A 32 -15.00 7.78 -13.05
C LEU A 32 -14.55 6.44 -12.48
N HIS A 33 -13.24 6.19 -12.47
CA HIS A 33 -12.72 4.89 -12.10
C HIS A 33 -12.10 4.83 -10.71
N CYS A 34 -11.67 5.97 -10.13
CA CYS A 34 -11.14 5.98 -8.77
C CYS A 34 -12.21 6.31 -7.73
N ARG A 35 -12.19 5.62 -6.60
CA ARG A 35 -13.10 5.87 -5.46
C ARG A 35 -12.33 5.89 -4.14
N PRO A 36 -12.29 7.02 -3.41
CA PRO A 36 -12.70 8.37 -3.86
C PRO A 36 -11.95 8.81 -5.12
N GLU A 37 -12.41 9.89 -5.75
CA GLU A 37 -11.72 10.57 -6.85
C GLU A 37 -10.26 10.89 -6.45
N VAL A 38 -9.32 10.75 -7.39
CA VAL A 38 -7.90 11.08 -7.18
C VAL A 38 -7.63 12.47 -7.73
N LYS A 39 -7.33 13.42 -6.85
CA LYS A 39 -6.94 14.78 -7.28
C LYS A 39 -5.53 14.77 -7.85
N PHE A 40 -5.32 15.49 -8.94
CA PHE A 40 -4.03 15.65 -9.58
C PHE A 40 -3.84 17.07 -10.13
N LYS A 41 -2.61 17.42 -10.44
CA LYS A 41 -2.20 18.59 -11.22
C LYS A 41 -1.43 18.10 -12.42
N PHE A 42 -1.41 18.91 -13.49
CA PHE A 42 -0.60 18.60 -14.66
C PHE A 42 0.30 19.78 -15.03
N ILE A 43 1.43 19.47 -15.63
CA ILE A 43 2.41 20.42 -16.16
C ILE A 43 2.79 19.95 -17.57
N ASN A 44 2.68 20.84 -18.53
CA ASN A 44 3.14 20.59 -19.89
C ASN A 44 4.61 21.02 -20.01
N HIS A 45 5.43 20.10 -20.51
CA HIS A 45 6.84 20.35 -20.82
C HIS A 45 7.06 20.23 -22.33
N THR A 46 7.88 21.11 -22.90
CA THR A 46 8.33 21.01 -24.30
C THR A 46 9.79 20.62 -24.32
N ILE A 47 10.09 19.41 -24.80
CA ILE A 47 11.46 18.88 -24.86
C ILE A 47 11.75 18.47 -26.30
N ASN A 48 12.77 19.07 -26.93
CA ASN A 48 13.13 18.81 -28.32
C ASN A 48 11.93 18.92 -29.28
N SER A 49 11.13 19.98 -29.13
CA SER A 49 9.90 20.24 -29.91
C SER A 49 8.80 19.20 -29.73
N LYS A 50 8.89 18.32 -28.73
CA LYS A 50 7.86 17.33 -28.37
C LYS A 50 7.22 17.71 -27.04
N GLN A 51 5.90 17.49 -26.95
CA GLN A 51 5.14 17.72 -25.72
C GLN A 51 5.24 16.51 -24.79
N VAL A 52 5.49 16.74 -23.52
CA VAL A 52 5.47 15.74 -22.44
C VAL A 52 4.54 16.26 -21.36
N LEU A 53 3.59 15.45 -20.92
CA LEU A 53 2.67 15.79 -19.84
C LEU A 53 3.14 15.14 -18.53
N GLU A 54 3.39 15.94 -17.53
CA GLU A 54 3.63 15.49 -16.16
C GLU A 54 2.34 15.59 -15.36
N ILE A 55 1.88 14.46 -14.81
CA ILE A 55 0.75 14.35 -13.90
C ILE A 55 1.29 14.23 -12.49
N ILE A 56 1.02 15.20 -11.64
CA ILE A 56 1.44 15.20 -10.23
C ILE A 56 0.24 14.83 -9.36
N VAL A 57 0.32 13.68 -8.73
CA VAL A 57 -0.68 13.21 -7.75
C VAL A 57 -0.17 13.50 -6.35
N PRO A 58 -0.74 14.46 -5.61
CA PRO A 58 -0.33 14.75 -4.25
C PRO A 58 -0.71 13.60 -3.30
N LYS A 59 -0.06 13.55 -2.13
CA LYS A 59 -0.48 12.63 -1.07
C LYS A 59 -1.93 12.93 -0.69
N SER A 60 -2.81 11.95 -0.87
CA SER A 60 -4.23 12.11 -0.61
C SER A 60 -4.55 12.01 0.88
N SER A 61 -5.40 12.92 1.39
CA SER A 61 -6.08 12.78 2.69
C SER A 61 -7.24 11.78 2.65
N ASP A 62 -7.72 11.45 1.45
CA ASP A 62 -8.92 10.63 1.23
C ASP A 62 -8.60 9.14 0.95
N MET A 63 -7.31 8.77 1.05
CA MET A 63 -6.92 7.36 0.90
C MET A 63 -7.65 6.46 1.91
N PRO A 64 -7.83 5.15 1.61
CA PRO A 64 -7.36 4.49 0.39
C PRO A 64 -8.30 4.71 -0.79
N HIS A 65 -7.72 4.89 -1.97
CA HIS A 65 -8.43 4.93 -3.24
C HIS A 65 -8.53 3.53 -3.83
N SER A 66 -9.70 3.17 -4.34
CA SER A 66 -9.92 1.94 -5.09
C SER A 66 -10.10 2.23 -6.57
N ALA A 67 -9.71 1.27 -7.41
CA ALA A 67 -9.95 1.30 -8.84
C ALA A 67 -10.52 -0.05 -9.29
N PRO A 68 -11.26 -0.12 -10.41
CA PRO A 68 -11.82 -1.36 -10.91
C PRO A 68 -10.73 -2.30 -11.41
N ASP A 69 -10.93 -3.58 -11.22
CA ASP A 69 -10.18 -4.64 -11.91
C ASP A 69 -10.80 -4.92 -13.30
N ASN A 70 -10.29 -5.92 -13.98
CA ASN A 70 -10.78 -6.32 -15.31
C ASN A 70 -12.24 -6.77 -15.31
N ASP A 71 -12.77 -7.20 -14.16
CA ASP A 71 -14.18 -7.58 -13.98
C ASP A 71 -15.05 -6.40 -13.51
N GLY A 72 -14.51 -5.20 -13.41
CA GLY A 72 -15.17 -4.01 -12.91
C GLY A 72 -15.31 -3.96 -11.39
N LYS A 73 -14.71 -4.90 -10.65
CA LYS A 73 -14.75 -4.91 -9.18
C LYS A 73 -13.71 -3.97 -8.61
N HIS A 74 -14.14 -3.06 -7.74
CA HIS A 74 -13.22 -2.13 -7.08
C HIS A 74 -12.28 -2.84 -6.11
N LYS A 75 -10.97 -2.65 -6.33
CA LYS A 75 -9.88 -3.14 -5.48
C LYS A 75 -8.93 -2.01 -5.10
N TYR A 76 -8.19 -2.20 -4.03
CA TYR A 76 -7.12 -1.29 -3.62
C TYR A 76 -5.80 -1.85 -4.14
N TYR A 77 -4.91 -0.95 -4.58
CA TYR A 77 -3.64 -1.34 -5.18
C TYR A 77 -2.46 -0.66 -4.50
N VAL A 78 -1.33 -1.34 -4.50
CA VAL A 78 -0.01 -0.80 -4.18
C VAL A 78 0.90 -0.94 -5.39
N ARG A 79 1.75 0.05 -5.61
CA ARG A 79 2.79 -0.01 -6.63
C ARG A 79 4.05 -0.59 -6.00
N ILE A 80 4.50 -1.73 -6.49
CA ILE A 80 5.74 -2.39 -6.07
C ILE A 80 6.60 -2.52 -7.33
N ASN A 81 7.70 -1.77 -7.36
CA ASN A 81 8.51 -1.61 -8.58
C ASN A 81 7.62 -1.21 -9.77
N ASP A 82 7.57 -2.01 -10.82
CA ASP A 82 6.78 -1.76 -12.03
C ASP A 82 5.42 -2.46 -12.07
N GLN A 83 4.96 -3.03 -10.94
CA GLN A 83 3.72 -3.79 -10.89
C GLN A 83 2.69 -3.14 -9.96
N ASN A 84 1.43 -3.15 -10.38
CA ASN A 84 0.28 -2.83 -9.54
C ASN A 84 -0.23 -4.12 -8.89
N ILE A 85 -0.07 -4.23 -7.59
CA ILE A 85 -0.44 -5.42 -6.82
C ILE A 85 -1.68 -5.09 -5.99
N VAL A 86 -2.63 -6.02 -5.91
CA VAL A 86 -3.80 -5.87 -5.04
C VAL A 86 -3.33 -5.80 -3.59
N ALA A 87 -3.70 -4.72 -2.91
CA ALA A 87 -3.30 -4.49 -1.53
C ALA A 87 -3.88 -5.59 -0.60
N PRO A 88 -3.07 -6.16 0.29
CA PRO A 88 -3.55 -7.12 1.29
C PRO A 88 -4.65 -6.51 2.16
N HIS A 89 -5.63 -7.34 2.54
CA HIS A 89 -6.76 -6.91 3.38
C HIS A 89 -6.30 -6.19 4.66
N THR A 90 -5.27 -6.70 5.32
CA THR A 90 -4.70 -6.09 6.53
C THR A 90 -4.20 -4.66 6.30
N LEU A 91 -3.52 -4.40 5.17
CA LEU A 91 -3.04 -3.07 4.81
C LEU A 91 -4.22 -2.11 4.54
N VAL A 92 -5.22 -2.57 3.81
CA VAL A 92 -6.43 -1.79 3.53
C VAL A 92 -7.15 -1.40 4.84
N GLU A 93 -7.25 -2.34 5.79
CA GLU A 93 -7.84 -2.08 7.10
C GLU A 93 -7.00 -1.09 7.94
N VAL A 94 -5.68 -1.17 7.87
CA VAL A 94 -4.78 -0.18 8.49
C VAL A 94 -5.06 1.22 7.92
N TRP A 95 -5.12 1.38 6.61
CA TRP A 95 -5.42 2.67 5.98
C TRP A 95 -6.78 3.24 6.39
N LYS A 96 -7.83 2.40 6.39
CA LYS A 96 -9.18 2.82 6.80
C LYS A 96 -9.25 3.23 8.27
N ARG A 97 -8.55 2.50 9.14
CA ARG A 97 -8.57 2.78 10.59
C ARG A 97 -7.68 3.96 10.96
N SER A 98 -6.56 4.17 10.27
CA SER A 98 -5.69 5.32 10.52
C SER A 98 -6.40 6.66 10.33
N LYS A 99 -7.37 6.75 9.41
CA LYS A 99 -8.22 7.94 9.23
C LYS A 99 -9.08 8.28 10.44
N LYS A 100 -9.53 7.26 11.17
CA LYS A 100 -10.54 7.44 12.25
C LYS A 100 -9.94 7.90 13.56
N HIS A 101 -8.64 8.23 13.62
CA HIS A 101 -7.95 8.60 14.86
C HIS A 101 -8.35 7.70 16.03
N ILE A 102 -8.30 6.38 15.85
CA ILE A 102 -8.71 5.43 16.88
C ILE A 102 -7.75 5.53 18.04
N LYS A 103 -8.24 6.09 19.17
CA LYS A 103 -7.51 6.13 20.43
C LYS A 103 -7.59 4.76 21.11
N GLY A 104 -6.48 4.33 21.74
CA GLY A 104 -6.48 3.17 22.62
C GLY A 104 -6.57 1.81 21.93
N ILE A 105 -5.77 1.59 20.87
CA ILE A 105 -5.60 0.25 20.31
C ILE A 105 -4.98 -0.65 21.39
N LYS A 106 -5.64 -1.79 21.67
CA LYS A 106 -5.16 -2.77 22.64
C LYS A 106 -4.90 -4.09 21.94
N VAL A 107 -3.77 -4.69 22.26
CA VAL A 107 -3.44 -6.08 21.91
C VAL A 107 -3.34 -6.85 23.22
N LYS A 108 -4.04 -7.98 23.31
CA LYS A 108 -3.89 -8.89 24.44
C LYS A 108 -2.60 -9.69 24.25
N MET A 109 -1.72 -9.66 25.23
CA MET A 109 -0.59 -10.59 25.29
C MET A 109 -1.15 -11.94 25.74
N ASN A 110 -1.32 -12.83 24.80
CA ASN A 110 -1.76 -14.22 24.98
C ASN A 110 -0.85 -15.12 24.15
N ASP A 111 -0.99 -16.42 24.30
CA ASP A 111 -0.15 -17.43 23.62
C ASP A 111 -0.06 -17.19 22.10
N THR A 112 -1.16 -16.78 21.46
CA THR A 112 -1.20 -16.46 20.03
C THR A 112 -0.29 -15.27 19.68
N THR A 113 -0.37 -14.20 20.48
CA THR A 113 0.44 -12.99 20.25
C THR A 113 1.92 -13.27 20.53
N GLU A 114 2.21 -14.02 21.60
CA GLU A 114 3.57 -14.41 21.94
C GLU A 114 4.19 -15.32 20.88
N LEU A 115 3.43 -16.31 20.38
CA LEU A 115 3.87 -17.17 19.29
C LEU A 115 4.19 -16.38 18.02
N LEU A 116 3.32 -15.44 17.65
CA LEU A 116 3.55 -14.57 16.48
C LEU A 116 4.83 -13.76 16.63
N LEU A 117 5.02 -13.08 17.75
CA LEU A 117 6.18 -12.22 17.98
C LEU A 117 7.47 -13.05 18.07
N ARG A 118 7.42 -14.22 18.71
CA ARG A 118 8.53 -15.16 18.77
C ARG A 118 8.92 -15.66 17.36
N GLU A 119 7.95 -16.05 16.55
CA GLU A 119 8.19 -16.50 15.18
C GLU A 119 8.87 -15.42 14.33
N ILE A 120 8.44 -14.15 14.46
CA ILE A 120 9.11 -13.05 13.78
C ILE A 120 10.54 -12.87 14.31
N LYS A 121 10.76 -13.00 15.64
CA LYS A 121 12.07 -12.85 16.25
C LYS A 121 13.05 -13.91 15.79
N GLU A 122 12.62 -15.17 15.71
CA GLU A 122 13.46 -16.33 15.36
C GLU A 122 13.70 -16.43 13.84
N ASN A 123 12.67 -16.15 13.02
CA ASN A 123 12.69 -16.39 11.57
C ASN A 123 12.71 -15.07 10.74
N GLY A 124 12.77 -13.91 11.40
CA GLY A 124 12.81 -12.59 10.76
C GLY A 124 11.47 -12.11 10.24
N SER A 125 10.55 -13.01 9.89
CA SER A 125 9.24 -12.64 9.34
C SER A 125 8.23 -13.80 9.41
N ILE A 126 6.94 -13.48 9.32
CA ILE A 126 5.86 -14.46 9.25
C ILE A 126 4.85 -14.08 8.17
N SER A 127 4.27 -15.07 7.48
CA SER A 127 3.08 -14.86 6.64
C SER A 127 1.81 -15.13 7.43
N LYS A 128 0.66 -14.58 6.97
CA LYS A 128 -0.63 -14.89 7.58
C LYS A 128 -0.93 -16.40 7.57
N SER A 129 -0.60 -17.11 6.49
CA SER A 129 -0.81 -18.55 6.39
C SER A 129 0.01 -19.34 7.41
N GLN A 130 1.25 -18.93 7.67
CA GLN A 130 2.08 -19.51 8.75
C GLN A 130 1.45 -19.27 10.11
N LEU A 131 1.02 -18.02 10.40
CA LEU A 131 0.34 -17.67 11.65
C LEU A 131 -0.90 -18.57 11.90
N LEU A 132 -1.75 -18.72 10.89
CA LEU A 132 -2.94 -19.59 11.01
C LEU A 132 -2.56 -21.04 11.32
N ARG A 133 -1.52 -21.55 10.67
CA ARG A 133 -1.05 -22.94 10.85
C ARG A 133 -0.51 -23.20 12.24
N ILE A 134 0.27 -22.28 12.81
CA ILE A 134 0.92 -22.49 14.12
C ILE A 134 -0.01 -22.23 15.29
N THR A 135 -1.01 -21.36 15.11
CA THR A 135 -1.91 -20.94 16.20
C THR A 135 -3.30 -21.59 16.14
N GLY A 136 -3.73 -22.06 14.97
CA GLY A 136 -5.06 -22.60 14.77
C GLY A 136 -6.22 -21.59 14.86
N ILE A 137 -5.93 -20.28 14.97
CA ILE A 137 -6.95 -19.24 15.07
C ILE A 137 -7.70 -19.02 13.75
N ARG A 138 -8.86 -18.38 13.83
CA ARG A 138 -9.65 -18.04 12.64
C ARG A 138 -8.97 -16.91 11.83
N SER A 139 -9.15 -16.92 10.50
CA SER A 139 -8.59 -15.91 9.60
C SER A 139 -8.95 -14.47 10.00
N SER A 140 -10.18 -14.23 10.44
CA SER A 140 -10.64 -12.92 10.90
C SER A 140 -9.95 -12.45 12.19
N GLU A 141 -9.59 -13.39 13.06
CA GLU A 141 -8.87 -13.11 14.30
C GLU A 141 -7.40 -12.78 14.01
N ALA A 142 -6.77 -13.53 13.10
CA ALA A 142 -5.42 -13.22 12.60
C ALA A 142 -5.36 -11.83 11.95
N ASP A 143 -6.34 -11.49 11.10
CA ASP A 143 -6.41 -10.16 10.48
C ASP A 143 -6.51 -9.06 11.54
N ARG A 144 -7.38 -9.23 12.53
CA ARG A 144 -7.53 -8.25 13.62
C ARG A 144 -6.25 -8.08 14.42
N LEU A 145 -5.56 -9.17 14.75
CA LEU A 145 -4.29 -9.14 15.49
C LEU A 145 -3.21 -8.41 14.69
N LEU A 146 -3.00 -8.81 13.43
CA LEU A 146 -2.02 -8.20 12.53
C LEU A 146 -2.29 -6.71 12.30
N VAL A 147 -3.54 -6.33 12.05
CA VAL A 147 -3.94 -4.92 11.89
C VAL A 147 -3.65 -4.10 13.14
N ASN A 148 -3.95 -4.63 14.33
CA ASN A 148 -3.67 -3.93 15.58
C ASN A 148 -2.17 -3.74 15.81
N LEU A 149 -1.35 -4.77 15.56
CA LEU A 149 0.10 -4.68 15.69
C LEU A 149 0.73 -3.71 14.68
N LEU A 150 0.21 -3.67 13.44
CA LEU A 150 0.60 -2.69 12.41
C LEU A 150 0.25 -1.26 12.83
N LEU A 151 -0.96 -1.03 13.35
CA LEU A 151 -1.39 0.28 13.83
C LEU A 151 -0.59 0.76 15.05
N MET A 152 -0.14 -0.17 15.90
CA MET A 152 0.75 0.11 17.03
C MET A 152 2.22 0.28 16.62
N LYS A 153 2.54 0.07 15.34
CA LYS A 153 3.92 0.08 14.81
C LYS A 153 4.86 -0.91 15.52
N ILE A 154 4.33 -2.02 15.99
CA ILE A 154 5.13 -3.13 16.54
C ILE A 154 5.69 -3.96 15.39
N ILE A 155 4.88 -4.19 14.36
CA ILE A 155 5.28 -4.88 13.13
C ILE A 155 5.05 -3.99 11.91
N ASP A 156 5.77 -4.31 10.84
CA ASP A 156 5.59 -3.76 9.49
C ASP A 156 5.14 -4.85 8.52
N ILE A 157 4.68 -4.43 7.34
CA ILE A 157 4.27 -5.32 6.28
C ILE A 157 5.22 -5.17 5.08
N GLU A 158 5.79 -6.28 4.64
CA GLU A 158 6.56 -6.38 3.41
C GLU A 158 5.69 -7.02 2.33
N ILE A 159 5.57 -6.34 1.19
CA ILE A 159 4.79 -6.80 0.05
C ILE A 159 5.72 -6.94 -1.14
N THR A 160 5.70 -8.11 -1.75
CA THR A 160 6.38 -8.40 -3.01
C THR A 160 5.37 -8.88 -4.04
N ALA A 161 5.79 -9.08 -5.29
CA ALA A 161 4.93 -9.63 -6.34
C ALA A 161 4.31 -10.98 -5.97
N VAL A 162 4.97 -11.76 -5.12
CA VAL A 162 4.59 -13.16 -4.83
C VAL A 162 4.26 -13.43 -3.36
N SER A 163 4.52 -12.48 -2.46
CA SER A 163 4.35 -12.73 -1.03
C SER A 163 3.98 -11.49 -0.23
N VAL A 164 3.31 -11.73 0.89
CA VAL A 164 3.05 -10.75 1.95
C VAL A 164 3.61 -11.32 3.24
N ARG A 165 4.52 -10.58 3.87
CA ARG A 165 5.16 -10.98 5.12
C ARG A 165 5.06 -9.86 6.15
N TYR A 166 5.09 -10.23 7.41
CA TYR A 166 5.09 -9.33 8.56
C TYR A 166 6.42 -9.46 9.27
N ILE A 167 7.04 -8.33 9.55
CA ILE A 167 8.37 -8.21 10.17
C ILE A 167 8.26 -7.31 11.40
N PHE A 168 9.25 -7.30 12.27
CA PHE A 168 9.31 -6.26 13.31
C PHE A 168 9.53 -4.88 12.67
N ASN A 169 8.85 -3.88 13.24
CA ASN A 169 9.16 -2.50 12.90
C ASN A 169 10.58 -2.14 13.37
N SER A 170 11.36 -1.51 12.51
CA SER A 170 12.77 -1.21 12.79
C SER A 170 12.99 -0.28 13.98
N GLU A 171 12.08 0.65 14.24
CA GLU A 171 12.14 1.55 15.39
C GLU A 171 11.78 0.81 16.69
N PHE A 172 10.77 -0.07 16.64
CA PHE A 172 10.39 -0.90 17.79
C PHE A 172 11.51 -1.84 18.20
N TYR A 173 12.17 -2.49 17.23
CA TYR A 173 13.28 -3.40 17.45
C TYR A 173 14.49 -2.72 18.15
N LYS A 174 14.80 -1.48 17.79
CA LYS A 174 15.86 -0.69 18.43
C LYS A 174 15.56 -0.34 19.88
N ILE A 175 14.30 -0.13 20.21
CA ILE A 175 13.87 0.19 21.59
C ILE A 175 14.00 -1.06 22.48
N GLU A 176 13.56 -2.22 22.01
CA GLU A 176 13.62 -3.47 22.75
C GLU A 176 15.06 -3.87 23.10
N HIS A 177 16.02 -3.70 22.18
CA HIS A 177 17.43 -4.00 22.42
C HIS A 177 18.22 -2.93 23.21
N LYS A 178 17.64 -1.76 23.43
CA LYS A 178 18.29 -0.71 24.23
C LYS A 178 18.10 -0.91 25.75
N TYR A 179 17.17 -1.77 26.14
CA TYR A 179 16.82 -2.05 27.55
C TYR A 179 17.12 -3.50 27.99
N GLN A 180 17.80 -4.29 27.14
CA GLN A 180 18.44 -5.56 27.47
C GLN A 180 19.95 -5.35 27.68
#